data_773d062a78d819eaa51b3fef57ce43af
#
_entry.id   773d062a78d819eaa51b3fef57ce43af
#
_cell.length_a   1.000
_cell.length_b   1.000
_cell.length_c   1.000
_cell.angle_alpha   90.00
_cell.angle_beta   90.00
_cell.angle_gamma   90.00
#
_symmetry.space_group_name_H-M   'P 1'
#
loop_
_entity.id
_entity.type
_entity.pdbx_description
1 polymer ?
#
loop_
_entity_poly.entity_id
_entity_poly.type
_entity_poly.pdbx_seq_one_letter_code
_entity_poly.pdbx_strand_id
1 'polypeptide(L)'
;RLESMEHKDQSYKEALKVLFIGSSFGVDTVREVGNICASFGKNVILGNAYIGAATLDVFLKRFQGNKGVTYYKWKYQATTWEQYNGTTGKWSSEPDSDITDEGEPAPANDTVLMDWLLADEAWDFIIMQNGAYQSPYEDQSSFWEKGEDGQITRNIVQELIDLCKKACLYSNPVFCMNMTWAFSIYHTISESH
;
A
#
# COMPACT_ATOMS: atom_id res chain seq x y z
N ARG A 1 -6.26 -3.17 36.32
CA ARG A 1 -6.74 -3.78 35.04
C ARG A 1 -7.50 -2.78 34.16
N LEU A 2 -8.27 -1.86 34.74
CA LEU A 2 -8.96 -0.79 34.01
C LEU A 2 -7.98 0.29 33.52
N GLU A 3 -7.06 0.74 34.34
CA GLU A 3 -6.02 1.72 33.96
C GLU A 3 -5.15 1.26 32.80
N SER A 4 -4.84 -0.06 32.71
CA SER A 4 -4.05 -0.60 31.61
C SER A 4 -4.84 -0.66 30.29
N MET A 5 -6.16 -0.76 30.33
CA MET A 5 -7.02 -0.75 29.15
C MET A 5 -7.23 0.68 28.62
N GLU A 6 -7.41 1.66 29.52
CA GLU A 6 -7.54 3.08 29.14
C GLU A 6 -6.24 3.61 28.51
N HIS A 7 -5.08 3.21 29.05
CA HIS A 7 -3.79 3.61 28.50
C HIS A 7 -3.53 3.04 27.09
N LYS A 8 -3.95 1.78 26.85
CA LYS A 8 -3.85 1.16 25.52
C LYS A 8 -4.76 1.85 24.49
N ASP A 9 -5.97 2.20 24.88
CA ASP A 9 -6.94 2.88 24.00
C ASP A 9 -6.46 4.30 23.63
N GLN A 10 -5.88 5.02 24.57
CA GLN A 10 -5.32 6.35 24.32
C GLN A 10 -4.09 6.28 23.39
N SER A 11 -3.17 5.34 23.64
CA SER A 11 -1.99 5.14 22.77
C SER A 11 -2.35 4.74 21.35
N TYR A 12 -3.42 3.97 21.17
CA TYR A 12 -3.95 3.61 19.85
C TYR A 12 -4.53 4.84 19.12
N LYS A 13 -5.23 5.73 19.82
CA LYS A 13 -5.77 6.96 19.25
C LYS A 13 -4.68 7.96 18.85
N GLU A 14 -3.56 7.96 19.57
CA GLU A 14 -2.41 8.82 19.30
C GLU A 14 -1.40 8.21 18.32
N ALA A 15 -1.62 6.97 17.89
CA ALA A 15 -0.73 6.31 16.93
C ALA A 15 -0.80 6.99 15.55
N LEU A 16 0.37 7.22 14.96
CA LEU A 16 0.46 7.65 13.56
C LEU A 16 -0.01 6.53 12.64
N LYS A 17 -0.92 6.83 11.72
CA LYS A 17 -1.57 5.86 10.84
C LYS A 17 -1.15 6.07 9.40
N VAL A 18 -0.45 5.10 8.85
CA VAL A 18 0.14 5.19 7.51
C VAL A 18 -0.32 4.01 6.66
N LEU A 19 -0.90 4.30 5.51
CA LEU A 19 -1.25 3.31 4.50
C LEU A 19 -0.27 3.36 3.34
N PHE A 20 0.28 2.22 2.99
CA PHE A 20 1.05 2.03 1.76
C PHE A 20 0.17 1.38 0.69
N ILE A 21 0.27 1.89 -0.53
CA ILE A 21 -0.36 1.33 -1.73
C ILE A 21 0.76 1.05 -2.73
N GLY A 22 1.06 -0.23 -2.97
CA GLY A 22 2.19 -0.57 -3.83
C GLY A 22 2.42 -2.06 -4.05
N SER A 23 3.58 -2.36 -4.60
CA SER A 23 4.04 -3.71 -4.92
C SER A 23 5.13 -4.20 -3.95
N SER A 24 5.85 -5.28 -4.30
CA SER A 24 6.94 -5.86 -3.51
C SER A 24 7.99 -4.85 -3.02
N PHE A 25 8.32 -3.85 -3.84
CA PHE A 25 9.24 -2.78 -3.41
C PHE A 25 8.71 -1.94 -2.24
N GLY A 26 7.39 -1.77 -2.14
CA GLY A 26 6.75 -1.13 -0.99
C GLY A 26 6.83 -1.99 0.26
N VAL A 27 6.71 -3.30 0.10
CA VAL A 27 6.81 -4.28 1.19
C VAL A 27 8.15 -4.18 1.90
N ASP A 28 9.25 -4.19 1.15
CA ASP A 28 10.61 -4.05 1.73
C ASP A 28 10.75 -2.73 2.49
N THR A 29 10.15 -1.66 1.98
CA THR A 29 10.18 -0.35 2.64
C THR A 29 9.41 -0.37 3.96
N VAL A 30 8.23 -1.01 4.01
CA VAL A 30 7.34 -0.94 5.19
C VAL A 30 7.63 -2.02 6.21
N ARG A 31 8.25 -3.12 5.81
CA ARG A 31 8.47 -4.31 6.64
C ARG A 31 9.11 -3.98 7.98
N GLU A 32 10.14 -3.15 7.97
CA GLU A 32 10.93 -2.82 9.15
C GLU A 32 10.47 -1.52 9.85
N VAL A 33 9.60 -0.74 9.22
CA VAL A 33 9.16 0.56 9.78
C VAL A 33 8.48 0.39 11.14
N GLY A 34 7.64 -0.65 11.30
CA GLY A 34 7.01 -0.95 12.58
C GLY A 34 8.03 -1.21 13.69
N ASN A 35 9.03 -2.07 13.42
CA ASN A 35 10.10 -2.40 14.36
C ASN A 35 10.96 -1.17 14.69
N ILE A 36 11.30 -0.39 13.67
CA ILE A 36 12.09 0.85 13.84
C ILE A 36 11.32 1.84 14.72
N CYS A 37 10.05 2.10 14.44
CA CYS A 37 9.23 2.99 15.24
C CYS A 37 9.10 2.51 16.69
N ALA A 38 8.89 1.21 16.89
CA ALA A 38 8.81 0.61 18.22
C ALA A 38 10.12 0.78 19.00
N SER A 39 11.29 0.65 18.35
CA SER A 39 12.59 0.85 18.99
C SER A 39 12.82 2.29 19.48
N PHE A 40 12.15 3.27 18.86
CA PHE A 40 12.12 4.67 19.27
C PHE A 40 10.95 5.03 20.20
N GLY A 41 10.19 4.05 20.66
CA GLY A 41 9.02 4.28 21.50
C GLY A 41 7.88 5.03 20.77
N LYS A 42 7.81 4.93 19.45
CA LYS A 42 6.77 5.58 18.64
C LYS A 42 5.64 4.61 18.32
N ASN A 43 4.44 5.09 18.50
CA ASN A 43 3.23 4.32 18.20
C ASN A 43 2.85 4.53 16.74
N VAL A 44 2.77 3.44 15.98
CA VAL A 44 2.34 3.47 14.58
C VAL A 44 1.32 2.37 14.30
N ILE A 45 0.45 2.62 13.33
CA ILE A 45 -0.39 1.63 12.68
C ILE A 45 -0.05 1.72 11.21
N LEU A 46 0.42 0.63 10.64
CA LEU A 46 0.80 0.56 9.24
C LEU A 46 -0.17 -0.35 8.50
N GLY A 47 -0.72 0.13 7.40
CA GLY A 47 -1.48 -0.67 6.45
C GLY A 47 -0.67 -0.85 5.16
N ASN A 48 -0.84 -1.95 4.46
CA ASN A 48 -0.25 -2.19 3.15
C ASN A 48 -1.29 -2.81 2.21
N ALA A 49 -1.74 -2.03 1.24
CA ALA A 49 -2.54 -2.48 0.11
C ALA A 49 -1.59 -2.99 -0.97
N TYR A 50 -1.54 -4.31 -1.14
CA TYR A 50 -0.51 -4.99 -1.92
C TYR A 50 -1.07 -5.66 -3.16
N ILE A 51 -0.36 -5.50 -4.27
CA ILE A 51 -0.50 -6.31 -5.48
C ILE A 51 0.90 -6.52 -6.04
N GLY A 52 1.32 -7.78 -6.23
CA GLY A 52 2.64 -8.11 -6.79
C GLY A 52 2.88 -7.45 -8.13
N ALA A 53 4.06 -6.86 -8.34
CA ALA A 53 4.50 -6.18 -9.55
C ALA A 53 3.54 -5.09 -10.11
N ALA A 54 2.56 -4.65 -9.35
CA ALA A 54 1.55 -3.71 -9.82
C ALA A 54 2.07 -2.28 -9.92
N THR A 55 1.52 -1.59 -10.89
CA THR A 55 1.67 -0.16 -11.12
C THR A 55 0.42 0.60 -10.63
N LEU A 56 0.48 1.92 -10.51
CA LEU A 56 -0.63 2.71 -9.97
C LEU A 56 -1.90 2.62 -10.82
N ASP A 57 -1.76 2.47 -12.14
CA ASP A 57 -2.90 2.25 -13.02
C ASP A 57 -3.64 0.93 -12.76
N VAL A 58 -2.92 -0.11 -12.32
CA VAL A 58 -3.52 -1.39 -11.88
C VAL A 58 -4.36 -1.16 -10.62
N PHE A 59 -3.87 -0.41 -9.65
CA PHE A 59 -4.65 -0.04 -8.46
C PHE A 59 -5.89 0.77 -8.83
N LEU A 60 -5.75 1.76 -9.71
CA LEU A 60 -6.87 2.56 -10.20
C LEU A 60 -7.94 1.68 -10.88
N LYS A 61 -7.54 0.79 -11.79
CA LYS A 61 -8.44 -0.15 -12.47
C LYS A 61 -9.13 -1.10 -11.50
N ARG A 62 -8.42 -1.59 -10.47
CA ARG A 62 -9.03 -2.44 -9.45
C ARG A 62 -10.03 -1.67 -8.60
N PHE A 63 -9.71 -0.46 -8.19
CA PHE A 63 -10.63 0.39 -7.45
C PHE A 63 -11.90 0.67 -8.25
N GLN A 64 -11.77 1.15 -9.48
CA GLN A 64 -12.91 1.42 -10.38
C GLN A 64 -13.73 0.17 -10.71
N GLY A 65 -13.08 -0.98 -10.83
CA GLY A 65 -13.71 -2.27 -11.14
C GLY A 65 -14.23 -3.04 -9.93
N ASN A 66 -14.21 -2.48 -8.72
CA ASN A 66 -14.57 -3.16 -7.47
C ASN A 66 -13.84 -4.50 -7.29
N LYS A 67 -12.55 -4.52 -7.63
CA LYS A 67 -11.69 -5.70 -7.46
C LYS A 67 -10.81 -5.52 -6.22
N GLY A 68 -10.68 -6.59 -5.45
CA GLY A 68 -9.93 -6.57 -4.21
C GLY A 68 -8.41 -6.52 -4.40
N VAL A 69 -7.74 -6.14 -3.32
CA VAL A 69 -6.28 -6.16 -3.15
C VAL A 69 -5.95 -6.95 -1.89
N THR A 70 -4.73 -7.46 -1.78
CA THR A 70 -4.27 -8.06 -0.52
C THR A 70 -4.02 -6.95 0.49
N TYR A 71 -4.43 -7.17 1.73
CA TYR A 71 -4.32 -6.17 2.78
C TYR A 71 -3.60 -6.73 4.00
N TYR A 72 -2.47 -6.11 4.33
CA TYR A 72 -1.68 -6.40 5.52
C TYR A 72 -1.75 -5.22 6.49
N LYS A 73 -1.69 -5.50 7.78
CA LYS A 73 -1.71 -4.47 8.82
C LYS A 73 -0.72 -4.81 9.94
N TRP A 74 0.07 -3.81 10.33
CA TRP A 74 0.85 -3.79 11.56
C TRP A 74 0.13 -2.92 12.56
N LYS A 75 -0.27 -3.50 13.68
CA LYS A 75 -0.94 -2.77 14.74
C LYS A 75 0.05 -2.37 15.83
N TYR A 76 -0.30 -1.33 16.54
CA TYR A 76 0.44 -0.89 17.71
C TYR A 76 0.79 -2.05 18.64
N GLN A 77 2.07 -2.16 19.05
CA GLN A 77 2.64 -3.26 19.85
C GLN A 77 2.57 -4.67 19.21
N ALA A 78 2.23 -4.79 17.95
CA ALA A 78 2.40 -6.05 17.25
C ALA A 78 3.87 -6.37 17.05
N THR A 79 4.20 -7.66 17.00
CA THR A 79 5.53 -8.15 16.64
C THR A 79 5.59 -8.66 15.21
N THR A 80 4.43 -8.84 14.60
CA THR A 80 4.27 -9.37 13.24
C THR A 80 3.18 -8.62 12.49
N TRP A 81 3.24 -8.68 11.16
CA TRP A 81 2.16 -8.27 10.28
C TRP A 81 1.02 -9.29 10.33
N GLU A 82 -0.19 -8.81 10.14
CA GLU A 82 -1.39 -9.64 9.97
C GLU A 82 -1.97 -9.41 8.58
N GLN A 83 -2.42 -10.47 7.93
CA GLN A 83 -3.18 -10.40 6.68
C GLN A 83 -4.68 -10.50 6.97
N TYR A 84 -5.46 -9.66 6.30
CA TYR A 84 -6.92 -9.75 6.37
C TYR A 84 -7.46 -10.67 5.29
N ASN A 85 -8.30 -11.62 5.71
CA ASN A 85 -9.02 -12.49 4.80
C ASN A 85 -10.42 -11.91 4.53
N GLY A 86 -10.62 -11.38 3.32
CA GLY A 86 -11.86 -10.73 2.92
C GLY A 86 -13.09 -11.64 2.88
N THR A 87 -12.90 -12.97 2.77
CA THR A 87 -13.99 -13.95 2.77
C THR A 87 -14.44 -14.28 4.19
N THR A 88 -13.50 -14.51 5.11
CA THR A 88 -13.83 -14.92 6.48
C THR A 88 -13.99 -13.76 7.44
N GLY A 89 -13.56 -12.55 7.05
CA GLY A 89 -13.55 -11.35 7.89
C GLY A 89 -12.57 -11.44 9.07
N LYS A 90 -11.51 -12.25 8.97
CA LYS A 90 -10.56 -12.47 10.05
C LYS A 90 -9.15 -12.05 9.68
N TRP A 91 -8.40 -11.62 10.70
CA TRP A 91 -6.96 -11.42 10.62
C TRP A 91 -6.24 -12.73 10.93
N SER A 92 -5.17 -13.02 10.21
CA SER A 92 -4.25 -14.14 10.47
C SER A 92 -2.83 -13.61 10.51
N SER A 93 -2.01 -14.17 11.42
CA SER A 93 -0.58 -13.87 11.43
C SER A 93 0.03 -14.36 10.14
N GLU A 94 0.80 -13.50 9.49
CA GLU A 94 1.57 -13.86 8.32
C GLU A 94 2.68 -14.83 8.76
N PRO A 95 2.87 -15.98 8.11
CA PRO A 95 4.05 -16.78 8.33
C PRO A 95 5.29 -15.96 7.97
N ASP A 96 6.29 -15.97 8.84
CA ASP A 96 7.50 -15.14 8.86
C ASP A 96 8.38 -15.24 7.58
N SER A 97 8.02 -16.12 6.67
CA SER A 97 8.84 -16.51 5.53
C SER A 97 8.37 -16.02 4.16
N ASP A 98 7.12 -15.58 4.00
CA ASP A 98 6.60 -15.49 2.64
C ASP A 98 5.67 -14.32 2.38
N ILE A 99 6.19 -13.10 2.43
CA ILE A 99 5.87 -12.17 1.36
C ILE A 99 6.74 -12.65 0.20
N THR A 100 6.37 -13.78 -0.37
CA THR A 100 7.13 -14.37 -1.46
C THR A 100 7.04 -13.49 -2.68
N ASP A 101 8.18 -13.18 -3.22
CA ASP A 101 8.43 -12.42 -4.44
C ASP A 101 7.86 -13.05 -5.72
N GLU A 102 7.14 -14.12 -5.62
CA GLU A 102 6.69 -14.85 -6.79
C GLU A 102 5.24 -14.56 -7.09
N GLY A 103 4.99 -13.42 -7.74
CA GLY A 103 4.01 -13.11 -8.80
C GLY A 103 2.65 -13.81 -8.86
N GLU A 104 2.34 -14.69 -7.95
CA GLU A 104 1.02 -15.31 -7.86
C GLU A 104 0.08 -14.33 -7.17
N PRO A 105 -1.05 -14.00 -7.81
CA PRO A 105 -2.07 -13.22 -7.13
C PRO A 105 -2.52 -14.00 -5.88
N ALA A 106 -2.54 -13.31 -4.74
CA ALA A 106 -3.17 -13.86 -3.53
C ALA A 106 -4.49 -14.52 -3.94
N PRO A 107 -4.84 -15.68 -3.38
CA PRO A 107 -6.08 -16.35 -3.70
C PRO A 107 -7.24 -15.34 -3.67
N ALA A 108 -8.11 -15.40 -4.65
CA ALA A 108 -9.19 -14.41 -4.83
C ALA A 108 -10.03 -14.18 -3.56
N ASN A 109 -9.97 -15.11 -2.63
CA ASN A 109 -10.72 -15.11 -1.37
C ASN A 109 -10.05 -14.29 -0.25
N ASP A 110 -8.77 -13.91 -0.39
CA ASP A 110 -8.00 -13.21 0.64
C ASP A 110 -7.84 -11.72 0.35
N THR A 111 -8.62 -11.19 -0.58
CA THR A 111 -8.57 -9.80 -0.97
C THR A 111 -9.71 -8.98 -0.37
N VAL A 112 -9.46 -7.68 -0.18
CA VAL A 112 -10.47 -6.70 0.26
C VAL A 112 -10.63 -5.59 -0.77
N LEU A 113 -11.80 -4.97 -0.81
CA LEU A 113 -12.03 -3.81 -1.66
C LEU A 113 -11.26 -2.60 -1.14
N MET A 114 -10.81 -1.76 -2.07
CA MET A 114 -10.03 -0.56 -1.73
C MET A 114 -10.79 0.41 -0.83
N ASP A 115 -12.07 0.62 -1.05
CA ASP A 115 -12.92 1.50 -0.23
C ASP A 115 -13.05 0.99 1.20
N TRP A 116 -13.13 -0.34 1.40
CA TRP A 116 -13.16 -0.93 2.73
C TRP A 116 -11.86 -0.67 3.49
N LEU A 117 -10.71 -0.97 2.90
CA LEU A 117 -9.41 -0.78 3.57
C LEU A 117 -9.08 0.71 3.83
N LEU A 118 -9.54 1.60 2.96
CA LEU A 118 -9.37 3.05 3.14
C LEU A 118 -10.24 3.59 4.28
N ALA A 119 -11.37 2.93 4.57
CA ALA A 119 -12.25 3.25 5.69
C ALA A 119 -11.88 2.52 6.99
N ASP A 120 -10.94 1.57 6.97
CA ASP A 120 -10.57 0.75 8.14
C ASP A 120 -9.90 1.56 9.26
N GLU A 121 -9.17 2.62 8.91
CA GLU A 121 -8.53 3.54 9.85
C GLU A 121 -8.70 5.00 9.42
N ALA A 122 -8.52 5.91 10.37
CA ALA A 122 -8.38 7.34 10.07
C ALA A 122 -6.93 7.62 9.65
N TRP A 123 -6.56 7.29 8.42
CA TRP A 123 -5.21 7.40 7.90
C TRP A 123 -4.69 8.84 7.94
N ASP A 124 -3.48 9.06 8.47
CA ASP A 124 -2.79 10.35 8.46
C ASP A 124 -2.01 10.53 7.15
N PHE A 125 -1.42 9.44 6.65
CA PHE A 125 -0.65 9.44 5.40
C PHE A 125 -1.06 8.25 4.53
N ILE A 126 -1.11 8.51 3.22
CA ILE A 126 -1.20 7.46 2.19
C ILE A 126 0.03 7.60 1.29
N ILE A 127 0.88 6.58 1.30
CA ILE A 127 2.12 6.52 0.53
C ILE A 127 1.87 5.60 -0.66
N MET A 128 2.01 6.15 -1.86
CA MET A 128 1.82 5.43 -3.11
C MET A 128 3.17 5.09 -3.73
N GLN A 129 3.30 3.88 -4.26
CA GLN A 129 4.50 3.43 -4.94
C GLN A 129 4.15 2.85 -6.30
N ASN A 130 4.81 3.34 -7.34
CA ASN A 130 4.71 2.76 -8.67
C ASN A 130 5.65 1.55 -8.83
N GLY A 131 5.26 0.57 -9.65
CA GLY A 131 6.11 -0.58 -9.97
C GLY A 131 7.44 -0.16 -10.58
N ALA A 132 8.52 -0.83 -10.21
CA ALA A 132 9.90 -0.44 -10.55
C ALA A 132 10.19 -0.40 -12.06
N TYR A 133 9.54 -1.24 -12.82
CA TYR A 133 9.84 -1.38 -14.25
C TYR A 133 9.38 -0.22 -15.13
N GLN A 134 8.47 0.62 -14.64
CA GLN A 134 7.90 1.72 -15.42
C GLN A 134 8.38 3.10 -14.95
N SER A 135 9.03 3.16 -13.79
CA SER A 135 9.45 4.44 -13.19
C SER A 135 10.48 5.23 -14.01
N PRO A 136 11.43 4.60 -14.75
CA PRO A 136 12.42 5.35 -15.50
C PRO A 136 12.01 5.76 -16.92
N TYR A 137 10.87 5.29 -17.42
CA TYR A 137 10.43 5.54 -18.81
C TYR A 137 9.18 6.41 -18.82
N GLU A 138 9.31 7.64 -19.24
CA GLU A 138 8.23 8.62 -19.25
C GLU A 138 7.04 8.22 -20.14
N ASP A 139 7.32 7.57 -21.26
CA ASP A 139 6.34 7.06 -22.23
C ASP A 139 5.61 5.80 -21.78
N GLN A 140 6.19 5.06 -20.82
CA GLN A 140 5.61 3.87 -20.20
C GLN A 140 5.09 4.15 -18.78
N SER A 141 5.03 5.42 -18.39
CA SER A 141 4.60 5.80 -17.05
C SER A 141 3.14 5.47 -16.82
N SER A 142 2.85 4.79 -15.71
CA SER A 142 1.51 4.62 -15.20
C SER A 142 1.00 5.81 -14.38
N PHE A 143 1.68 6.94 -14.45
CA PHE A 143 1.27 8.17 -13.81
C PHE A 143 0.25 8.96 -14.64
N TRP A 144 0.35 8.88 -15.97
CA TRP A 144 -0.54 9.58 -16.90
C TRP A 144 -0.64 8.86 -18.24
N GLU A 145 -1.74 9.12 -18.94
CA GLU A 145 -1.93 8.75 -20.34
C GLU A 145 -1.69 9.98 -21.21
N LYS A 146 -1.05 9.79 -22.38
CA LYS A 146 -0.82 10.82 -23.37
C LYS A 146 -1.64 10.55 -24.63
N GLY A 147 -2.16 11.60 -25.25
CA GLY A 147 -2.74 11.56 -26.58
C GLY A 147 -1.70 11.45 -27.68
N GLU A 148 -2.14 11.31 -28.93
CA GLU A 148 -1.28 11.27 -30.12
C GLU A 148 -0.43 12.54 -30.30
N ASP A 149 -0.90 13.66 -29.78
CA ASP A 149 -0.20 14.95 -29.76
C ASP A 149 0.83 15.10 -28.63
N GLY A 150 1.01 14.03 -27.79
CA GLY A 150 1.91 14.00 -26.65
C GLY A 150 1.38 14.75 -25.41
N GLN A 151 0.20 15.37 -25.48
CA GLN A 151 -0.40 16.02 -24.32
C GLN A 151 -0.97 14.99 -23.33
N ILE A 152 -0.91 15.32 -22.03
CA ILE A 152 -1.50 14.48 -20.99
C ILE A 152 -3.03 14.53 -21.14
N THR A 153 -3.63 13.40 -21.45
CA THR A 153 -5.09 13.25 -21.59
C THR A 153 -5.73 12.72 -20.31
N ARG A 154 -4.95 12.06 -19.46
CA ARG A 154 -5.42 11.49 -18.20
C ARG A 154 -4.33 11.48 -17.15
N ASN A 155 -4.64 11.92 -15.94
CA ASN A 155 -3.72 11.84 -14.79
C ASN A 155 -4.15 10.73 -13.84
N ILE A 156 -3.54 9.56 -13.97
CA ILE A 156 -3.85 8.34 -13.22
C ILE A 156 -3.64 8.54 -11.72
N VAL A 157 -2.54 9.20 -11.34
CA VAL A 157 -2.23 9.47 -9.93
C VAL A 157 -3.29 10.35 -9.30
N GLN A 158 -3.72 11.40 -9.99
CA GLN A 158 -4.74 12.31 -9.48
C GLN A 158 -6.09 11.61 -9.33
N GLU A 159 -6.49 10.81 -10.31
CA GLU A 159 -7.73 10.03 -10.23
C GLU A 159 -7.70 9.04 -9.05
N LEU A 160 -6.57 8.36 -8.85
CA LEU A 160 -6.42 7.44 -7.72
C LEU A 160 -6.49 8.19 -6.37
N ILE A 161 -5.83 9.36 -6.26
CA ILE A 161 -5.90 10.22 -5.08
C ILE A 161 -7.35 10.64 -4.80
N ASP A 162 -8.09 11.06 -5.82
CA ASP A 162 -9.46 11.53 -5.66
C ASP A 162 -10.41 10.41 -5.21
N LEU A 163 -10.22 9.19 -5.73
CA LEU A 163 -10.94 8.01 -5.24
C LEU A 163 -10.58 7.68 -3.80
N CYS A 164 -9.29 7.70 -3.45
CA CYS A 164 -8.84 7.45 -2.08
C CYS A 164 -9.41 8.50 -1.11
N LYS A 165 -9.37 9.79 -1.45
CA LYS A 165 -9.97 10.85 -0.63
C LYS A 165 -11.47 10.63 -0.39
N LYS A 166 -12.20 10.20 -1.42
CA LYS A 166 -13.63 9.93 -1.31
C LYS A 166 -13.91 8.73 -0.40
N ALA A 167 -13.04 7.73 -0.38
CA ALA A 167 -13.19 6.51 0.42
C ALA A 167 -12.69 6.67 1.86
N CYS A 168 -11.80 7.63 2.15
CA CYS A 168 -11.33 7.93 3.49
C CYS A 168 -12.42 8.65 4.29
N LEU A 169 -13.29 7.87 4.95
CA LEU A 169 -14.48 8.41 5.63
C LEU A 169 -14.14 9.18 6.92
N TYR A 170 -13.01 8.91 7.55
CA TYR A 170 -12.68 9.38 8.90
C TYR A 170 -11.48 10.31 8.95
N SER A 171 -10.85 10.59 7.82
CA SER A 171 -9.63 11.42 7.76
C SER A 171 -9.49 12.13 6.42
N ASN A 172 -8.57 13.10 6.40
CA ASN A 172 -8.10 13.75 5.18
C ASN A 172 -6.59 13.54 5.08
N PRO A 173 -6.15 12.37 4.59
CA PRO A 173 -4.74 11.98 4.62
C PRO A 173 -3.87 12.85 3.73
N VAL A 174 -2.59 12.96 4.10
CA VAL A 174 -1.56 13.51 3.23
C VAL A 174 -1.10 12.42 2.27
N PHE A 175 -1.09 12.73 0.97
CA PHE A 175 -0.63 11.81 -0.06
C PHE A 175 0.84 12.01 -0.36
N CYS A 176 1.61 10.93 -0.37
CA CYS A 176 3.03 10.91 -0.64
C CYS A 176 3.35 9.91 -1.75
N MET A 177 4.40 10.19 -2.51
CA MET A 177 4.96 9.23 -3.46
C MET A 177 6.23 8.63 -2.89
N ASN A 178 6.30 7.30 -2.84
CA ASN A 178 7.53 6.59 -2.56
C ASN A 178 8.28 6.38 -3.87
N MET A 179 9.46 6.98 -3.97
CA MET A 179 10.33 6.81 -5.12
C MET A 179 11.12 5.51 -4.95
N THR A 180 11.01 4.63 -5.93
CA THR A 180 11.90 3.47 -6.03
C THR A 180 13.32 3.92 -6.36
N TRP A 181 14.32 3.08 -6.03
CA TRP A 181 15.70 3.31 -6.46
C TRP A 181 15.81 3.32 -7.98
N ALA A 182 16.67 4.16 -8.50
CA ALA A 182 16.99 4.19 -9.92
C ALA A 182 17.75 2.90 -10.30
N PHE A 183 17.36 2.29 -11.41
CA PHE A 183 18.19 1.23 -12.01
C PHE A 183 19.55 1.80 -12.42
N SER A 184 20.61 1.01 -12.21
CA SER A 184 21.92 1.35 -12.75
C SER A 184 21.84 1.46 -14.28
N ILE A 185 22.47 2.47 -14.85
CA ILE A 185 22.58 2.64 -16.31
C ILE A 185 23.26 1.45 -17.00
N TYR A 186 23.92 0.58 -16.23
CA TYR A 186 24.56 -0.65 -16.71
C TYR A 186 23.65 -1.88 -16.61
N HIS A 187 22.44 -1.73 -16.10
CA HIS A 187 21.48 -2.83 -16.11
C HIS A 187 20.86 -2.88 -17.51
N THR A 188 21.55 -3.53 -18.42
CA THR A 188 20.95 -3.96 -19.69
C THR A 188 19.84 -4.93 -19.33
N ILE A 189 18.60 -4.49 -19.45
CA ILE A 189 17.48 -5.41 -19.58
C ILE A 189 17.82 -6.22 -20.82
N SER A 190 18.25 -7.46 -20.63
CA SER A 190 18.42 -8.37 -21.77
C SER A 190 17.03 -8.47 -22.38
N GLU A 191 16.88 -7.93 -23.58
CA GLU A 191 15.74 -8.17 -24.42
C GLU A 191 15.73 -9.69 -24.69
N SER A 192 14.97 -10.42 -23.86
CA SER A 192 14.64 -11.79 -24.18
C SER A 192 13.63 -11.72 -25.32
N HIS A 193 14.13 -12.07 -26.51
CA HIS A 193 13.33 -12.31 -27.70
C HIS A 193 12.33 -13.45 -27.51
#